data_3d5a721515534a48e45df38ae7bdbeae
#
_entry.id   3d5a721515534a48e45df38ae7bdbeae
#
_cell.length_a   1.000
_cell.length_b   1.000
_cell.length_c   1.000
_cell.angle_alpha   90.00
_cell.angle_beta   90.00
_cell.angle_gamma   90.00
#
_symmetry.space_group_name_H-M   'P 1'
#
loop_
_entity.id
_entity.type
_entity.pdbx_description
1 polymer ?
#
loop_
_entity_poly.entity_id
_entity_poly.type
_entity_poly.pdbx_seq_one_letter_code
_entity_poly.pdbx_strand_id
1 'polypeptide(L)'
;MKILKFGGTSVANQHCIKNIIDIVNNENQCVVVVSAISGVTNLLTTCMKKAEEGNLEFKSEIEQIFSKHIDIVNQFISKKSDSKLVVFIKNELNKVKKLLEGISVVTEITQNIYSKIIVTGEILSSKLMNEIFINKKINSRLIKGCDLIYINGNGQNHLINC
;
A
#
# COMPACT_ATOMS: atom_id res chain seq x y z
N MET A 1 19.73 11.40 11.44
CA MET A 1 18.47 10.92 10.82
C MET A 1 18.52 9.40 10.81
N LYS A 2 17.47 8.73 11.24
CA LYS A 2 17.36 7.25 11.21
C LYS A 2 16.41 6.83 10.09
N ILE A 3 16.61 5.63 9.56
CA ILE A 3 15.66 4.98 8.64
C ILE A 3 15.03 3.80 9.38
N LEU A 4 13.71 3.83 9.54
CA LEU A 4 12.93 2.81 10.21
C LEU A 4 12.09 2.04 9.17
N LYS A 5 12.40 0.76 8.97
CA LYS A 5 11.67 -0.09 8.03
C LYS A 5 10.75 -1.05 8.77
N PHE A 6 9.46 -0.98 8.46
CA PHE A 6 8.43 -1.85 9.02
C PHE A 6 7.86 -2.78 7.94
N GLY A 7 7.97 -4.10 8.17
CA GLY A 7 7.44 -5.12 7.28
C GLY A 7 5.91 -5.24 7.38
N GLY A 8 5.30 -6.06 6.52
CA GLY A 8 3.85 -6.24 6.47
C GLY A 8 3.23 -6.74 7.78
N THR A 9 3.93 -7.58 8.52
CA THR A 9 3.50 -8.04 9.85
C THR A 9 3.50 -6.93 10.89
N SER A 10 4.40 -5.94 10.76
CA SER A 10 4.47 -4.79 11.65
C SER A 10 3.32 -3.78 11.42
N VAL A 11 2.66 -3.83 10.28
CA VAL A 11 1.49 -2.99 9.93
C VAL A 11 0.19 -3.81 9.86
N ALA A 12 0.19 -5.03 10.44
CA ALA A 12 -0.89 -6.00 10.29
C ALA A 12 -2.19 -5.63 11.03
N ASN A 13 -2.08 -4.99 12.20
CA ASN A 13 -3.21 -4.73 13.10
C ASN A 13 -2.95 -3.53 14.02
N GLN A 14 -3.98 -3.20 14.83
CA GLN A 14 -3.94 -2.08 15.76
C GLN A 14 -2.75 -2.12 16.73
N HIS A 15 -2.44 -3.28 17.31
CA HIS A 15 -1.36 -3.41 18.29
C HIS A 15 0.00 -3.11 17.63
N CYS A 16 0.24 -3.69 16.46
CA CYS A 16 1.47 -3.47 15.69
C CYS A 16 1.64 -1.98 15.32
N ILE A 17 0.55 -1.33 14.87
CA ILE A 17 0.58 0.10 14.49
C ILE A 17 0.82 0.99 15.72
N LYS A 18 0.26 0.68 16.89
CA LYS A 18 0.59 1.40 18.13
C LYS A 18 2.08 1.33 18.45
N ASN A 19 2.69 0.17 18.32
CA ASN A 19 4.14 0.01 18.53
C ASN A 19 4.96 0.87 17.54
N ILE A 20 4.53 0.96 16.27
CA ILE A 20 5.17 1.86 15.31
C ILE A 20 5.07 3.32 15.77
N ILE A 21 3.88 3.75 16.20
CA ILE A 21 3.67 5.12 16.69
C ILE A 21 4.59 5.41 17.88
N ASP A 22 4.70 4.48 18.83
CA ASP A 22 5.55 4.64 20.01
C ASP A 22 7.04 4.72 19.64
N ILE A 23 7.50 3.87 18.71
CA ILE A 23 8.88 3.92 18.18
C ILE A 23 9.16 5.27 17.51
N VAL A 24 8.26 5.72 16.62
CA VAL A 24 8.44 6.97 15.87
C VAL A 24 8.39 8.19 16.80
N ASN A 25 7.55 8.20 17.83
CA ASN A 25 7.49 9.28 18.82
C ASN A 25 8.79 9.44 19.64
N ASN A 26 9.57 8.38 19.78
CA ASN A 26 10.85 8.44 20.49
C ASN A 26 12.01 8.93 19.60
N GLU A 27 11.75 9.22 18.33
CA GLU A 27 12.77 9.69 17.39
C GLU A 27 12.57 11.17 17.04
N ASN A 28 13.63 11.97 17.19
CA ASN A 28 13.58 13.39 16.83
C ASN A 28 13.37 13.61 15.33
N GLN A 29 13.98 12.76 14.49
CA GLN A 29 13.86 12.82 13.03
C GLN A 29 14.16 11.45 12.43
N CYS A 30 13.20 10.90 11.69
CA CYS A 30 13.38 9.62 11.01
C CYS A 30 12.66 9.57 9.66
N VAL A 31 13.12 8.67 8.80
CA VAL A 31 12.40 8.23 7.60
C VAL A 31 11.73 6.90 7.92
N VAL A 32 10.42 6.83 7.71
CA VAL A 32 9.63 5.61 7.93
C VAL A 32 9.33 4.95 6.59
N VAL A 33 9.74 3.70 6.44
CA VAL A 33 9.45 2.87 5.25
C VAL A 33 8.52 1.74 5.67
N VAL A 34 7.37 1.63 5.03
CA VAL A 34 6.37 0.58 5.32
C VAL A 34 6.13 -0.32 4.11
N SER A 35 5.90 -1.60 4.35
CA SER A 35 5.40 -2.54 3.36
C SER A 35 3.87 -2.50 3.30
N ALA A 36 3.28 -3.20 2.33
CA ALA A 36 1.85 -3.48 2.32
C ALA A 36 1.38 -4.12 3.63
N ILE A 37 0.13 -3.89 4.03
CA ILE A 37 -0.50 -4.57 5.16
C ILE A 37 -0.45 -6.08 4.94
N SER A 38 -0.25 -6.83 6.03
CA SER A 38 -0.15 -8.30 5.99
C SER A 38 -1.27 -8.95 5.18
N GLY A 39 -0.90 -9.79 4.22
CA GLY A 39 -1.80 -10.51 3.33
C GLY A 39 -2.29 -9.72 2.10
N VAL A 40 -2.10 -8.40 2.04
CA VAL A 40 -2.56 -7.58 0.90
C VAL A 40 -1.83 -7.97 -0.39
N THR A 41 -0.51 -8.16 -0.35
CA THR A 41 0.28 -8.59 -1.50
C THR A 41 -0.21 -9.95 -2.04
N ASN A 42 -0.54 -10.89 -1.14
CA ASN A 42 -1.08 -12.20 -1.53
C ASN A 42 -2.45 -12.06 -2.20
N LEU A 43 -3.34 -11.21 -1.66
CA LEU A 43 -4.65 -10.95 -2.27
C LEU A 43 -4.51 -10.34 -3.66
N LEU A 44 -3.61 -9.36 -3.85
CA LEU A 44 -3.32 -8.78 -5.16
C LEU A 44 -2.78 -9.82 -6.16
N THR A 45 -1.89 -10.71 -5.70
CA THR A 45 -1.37 -11.82 -6.51
C THR A 45 -2.48 -12.80 -6.89
N THR A 46 -3.39 -13.11 -5.97
CA THR A 46 -4.56 -13.96 -6.27
C THR A 46 -5.49 -13.32 -7.30
N CYS A 47 -5.75 -12.00 -7.18
CA CYS A 47 -6.52 -11.26 -8.18
C CYS A 47 -5.89 -11.38 -9.59
N MET A 48 -4.57 -11.20 -9.67
CA MET A 48 -3.85 -11.26 -10.95
C MET A 48 -3.93 -12.66 -11.58
N LYS A 49 -3.74 -13.72 -10.78
CA LYS A 49 -3.87 -15.11 -11.26
C LYS A 49 -5.26 -15.38 -11.83
N LYS A 50 -6.31 -15.00 -11.09
CA LYS A 50 -7.70 -15.13 -11.58
C LYS A 50 -7.91 -14.38 -12.89
N ALA A 51 -7.44 -13.14 -12.97
CA ALA A 51 -7.57 -12.33 -14.18
C ALA A 51 -6.81 -12.94 -15.37
N GLU A 52 -5.62 -13.51 -15.18
CA GLU A 52 -4.82 -14.19 -16.20
C GLU A 52 -5.52 -15.46 -16.74
N GLU A 53 -6.34 -16.11 -15.91
CA GLU A 53 -7.21 -17.22 -16.27
C GLU A 53 -8.51 -16.77 -16.99
N GLY A 54 -8.66 -15.48 -17.28
CA GLY A 54 -9.88 -14.91 -17.86
C GLY A 54 -11.05 -14.80 -16.88
N ASN A 55 -10.81 -15.04 -15.58
CA ASN A 55 -11.83 -15.02 -14.54
C ASN A 55 -11.98 -13.62 -13.94
N LEU A 56 -13.19 -13.09 -13.88
CA LEU A 56 -13.53 -11.79 -13.29
C LEU A 56 -13.91 -11.86 -11.79
N GLU A 57 -13.87 -13.05 -11.19
CA GLU A 57 -14.27 -13.29 -9.79
C GLU A 57 -13.16 -12.89 -8.77
N PHE A 58 -12.50 -11.76 -8.98
CA PHE A 58 -11.53 -11.19 -8.03
C PHE A 58 -12.15 -10.10 -7.13
N LYS A 59 -13.46 -9.90 -7.21
CA LYS A 59 -14.15 -8.84 -6.45
C LYS A 59 -14.03 -9.06 -4.95
N SER A 60 -14.10 -10.30 -4.49
CA SER A 60 -14.01 -10.64 -3.07
C SER A 60 -12.65 -10.30 -2.47
N GLU A 61 -11.55 -10.51 -3.22
CA GLU A 61 -10.21 -10.16 -2.79
C GLU A 61 -10.02 -8.64 -2.70
N ILE A 62 -10.56 -7.90 -3.67
CA ILE A 62 -10.54 -6.42 -3.64
C ILE A 62 -11.34 -5.90 -2.43
N GLU A 63 -12.49 -6.48 -2.12
CA GLU A 63 -13.28 -6.12 -0.94
C GLU A 63 -12.54 -6.45 0.36
N GLN A 64 -11.83 -7.58 0.43
CA GLN A 64 -10.99 -7.92 1.58
C GLN A 64 -9.85 -6.92 1.77
N ILE A 65 -9.17 -6.51 0.68
CA ILE A 65 -8.12 -5.48 0.74
C ILE A 65 -8.72 -4.16 1.27
N PHE A 66 -9.88 -3.76 0.76
CA PHE A 66 -10.57 -2.56 1.23
C PHE A 66 -10.91 -2.66 2.71
N SER A 67 -11.54 -3.76 3.15
CA SER A 67 -11.93 -3.98 4.55
C SER A 67 -10.73 -3.90 5.50
N LYS A 68 -9.62 -4.58 5.19
CA LYS A 68 -8.39 -4.51 6.00
C LYS A 68 -7.90 -3.08 6.24
N HIS A 69 -7.98 -2.22 5.24
CA HIS A 69 -7.58 -0.82 5.38
C HIS A 69 -8.59 -0.01 6.19
N ILE A 70 -9.89 -0.22 5.95
CA ILE A 70 -10.97 0.48 6.66
C ILE A 70 -11.00 0.11 8.14
N ASP A 71 -10.73 -1.15 8.49
CA ASP A 71 -10.65 -1.57 9.89
C ASP A 71 -9.57 -0.80 10.66
N ILE A 72 -8.43 -0.51 10.03
CA ILE A 72 -7.37 0.32 10.62
C ILE A 72 -7.78 1.79 10.65
N VAL A 73 -8.38 2.31 9.57
CA VAL A 73 -8.90 3.70 9.53
C VAL A 73 -9.85 3.95 10.70
N ASN A 74 -10.83 3.07 10.91
CA ASN A 74 -11.84 3.20 11.97
C ASN A 74 -11.23 3.20 13.39
N GLN A 75 -10.06 2.59 13.56
CA GLN A 75 -9.39 2.49 14.87
C GLN A 75 -8.51 3.72 15.19
N PHE A 76 -7.95 4.38 14.19
CA PHE A 76 -6.92 5.40 14.40
C PHE A 76 -7.31 6.80 13.93
N ILE A 77 -8.28 6.94 13.04
CA ILE A 77 -8.59 8.20 12.37
C ILE A 77 -9.98 8.68 12.76
N SER A 78 -10.09 9.96 13.11
CA SER A 78 -11.37 10.55 13.48
C SER A 78 -12.29 10.76 12.26
N LYS A 79 -13.60 10.63 12.43
CA LYS A 79 -14.62 10.72 11.36
C LYS A 79 -14.51 11.92 10.40
N LYS A 80 -13.87 13.03 10.81
CA LYS A 80 -13.68 14.22 9.94
C LYS A 80 -12.58 14.03 8.87
N SER A 81 -11.53 13.26 9.17
CA SER A 81 -10.42 12.97 8.24
C SER A 81 -10.68 11.75 7.36
N ASP A 82 -11.70 10.98 7.73
CA ASP A 82 -12.02 9.66 7.21
C ASP A 82 -12.38 9.67 5.72
N SER A 83 -13.19 10.65 5.30
CA SER A 83 -13.76 10.66 3.96
C SER A 83 -12.70 10.75 2.85
N LYS A 84 -11.65 11.57 3.02
CA LYS A 84 -10.60 11.76 1.99
C LYS A 84 -9.72 10.51 1.83
N LEU A 85 -9.34 9.88 2.95
CA LEU A 85 -8.54 8.67 2.93
C LEU A 85 -9.32 7.47 2.36
N VAL A 86 -10.58 7.33 2.76
CA VAL A 86 -11.47 6.28 2.23
C VAL A 86 -11.68 6.44 0.72
N VAL A 87 -11.89 7.68 0.24
CA VAL A 87 -11.98 7.99 -1.19
C VAL A 87 -10.66 7.64 -1.91
N PHE A 88 -9.52 7.98 -1.31
CA PHE A 88 -8.22 7.62 -1.88
C PHE A 88 -8.05 6.11 -2.01
N ILE A 89 -8.35 5.34 -0.95
CA ILE A 89 -8.26 3.87 -0.97
C ILE A 89 -9.16 3.29 -2.08
N LYS A 90 -10.42 3.74 -2.15
CA LYS A 90 -11.35 3.31 -3.22
C LYS A 90 -10.83 3.60 -4.61
N ASN A 91 -10.28 4.79 -4.82
CA ASN A 91 -9.75 5.20 -6.13
C ASN A 91 -8.54 4.34 -6.55
N GLU A 92 -7.61 4.04 -5.62
CA GLU A 92 -6.48 3.17 -5.94
C GLU A 92 -6.92 1.74 -6.24
N LEU A 93 -7.86 1.18 -5.47
CA LEU A 93 -8.42 -0.15 -5.74
C LEU A 93 -9.23 -0.20 -7.05
N ASN A 94 -9.91 0.88 -7.41
CA ASN A 94 -10.59 0.97 -8.71
C ASN A 94 -9.59 0.98 -9.89
N LYS A 95 -8.41 1.58 -9.74
CA LYS A 95 -7.35 1.48 -10.76
C LYS A 95 -6.87 0.04 -10.91
N VAL A 96 -6.63 -0.65 -9.79
CA VAL A 96 -6.28 -2.08 -9.79
C VAL A 96 -7.36 -2.90 -10.50
N LYS A 97 -8.64 -2.68 -10.16
CA LYS A 97 -9.76 -3.38 -10.78
C LYS A 97 -9.77 -3.22 -12.31
N LYS A 98 -9.58 -2.00 -12.82
CA LYS A 98 -9.51 -1.74 -14.27
C LYS A 98 -8.34 -2.45 -14.94
N LEU A 99 -7.18 -2.53 -14.28
CA LEU A 99 -6.04 -3.29 -14.80
C LEU A 99 -6.35 -4.79 -14.84
N LEU A 100 -6.98 -5.34 -13.81
CA LEU A 100 -7.39 -6.74 -13.74
C LEU A 100 -8.44 -7.08 -14.82
N GLU A 101 -9.41 -6.19 -15.05
CA GLU A 101 -10.38 -6.33 -16.14
C GLU A 101 -9.68 -6.35 -17.51
N GLY A 102 -8.67 -5.52 -17.72
CA GLY A 102 -7.83 -5.56 -18.93
C GLY A 102 -7.05 -6.86 -19.07
N ILE A 103 -6.43 -7.34 -17.99
CA ILE A 103 -5.71 -8.62 -17.97
C ILE A 103 -6.65 -9.78 -18.32
N SER A 104 -7.89 -9.80 -17.79
CA SER A 104 -8.83 -10.90 -18.06
C SER A 104 -9.25 -11.00 -19.52
N VAL A 105 -9.12 -9.92 -20.28
CA VAL A 105 -9.40 -9.92 -21.74
C VAL A 105 -8.19 -10.44 -22.53
N VAL A 106 -6.97 -10.01 -22.15
CA VAL A 106 -5.75 -10.38 -22.88
C VAL A 106 -5.10 -11.66 -22.35
N THR A 107 -5.48 -12.11 -21.14
CA THR A 107 -4.97 -13.29 -20.43
C THR A 107 -3.43 -13.33 -20.30
N GLU A 108 -2.81 -12.14 -20.23
CA GLU A 108 -1.36 -11.98 -20.12
C GLU A 108 -1.03 -10.82 -19.18
N ILE A 109 0.01 -11.00 -18.37
CA ILE A 109 0.51 -9.98 -17.44
C ILE A 109 1.93 -9.58 -17.82
N THR A 110 2.12 -8.34 -18.22
CA THR A 110 3.46 -7.77 -18.39
C THR A 110 4.07 -7.41 -17.04
N GLN A 111 5.41 -7.42 -16.95
CA GLN A 111 6.13 -7.04 -15.72
C GLN A 111 5.75 -5.63 -15.23
N ASN A 112 5.47 -4.71 -16.15
CA ASN A 112 5.05 -3.35 -15.81
C ASN A 112 3.67 -3.33 -15.14
N ILE A 113 2.70 -4.09 -15.67
CA ILE A 113 1.35 -4.20 -15.08
C ILE A 113 1.42 -4.90 -13.72
N TYR A 114 2.18 -6.01 -13.64
CA TYR A 114 2.44 -6.71 -12.38
C TYR A 114 2.94 -5.74 -11.29
N SER A 115 4.00 -4.99 -11.58
CA SER A 115 4.59 -4.04 -10.65
C SER A 115 3.62 -2.95 -10.22
N LYS A 116 2.81 -2.40 -11.15
CA LYS A 116 1.78 -1.40 -10.84
C LYS A 116 0.71 -1.93 -9.88
N ILE A 117 0.30 -3.18 -10.04
CA ILE A 117 -0.70 -3.79 -9.16
C ILE A 117 -0.08 -4.06 -7.77
N ILE A 118 1.08 -4.69 -7.71
CA ILE A 118 1.70 -5.06 -6.43
C ILE A 118 2.03 -3.82 -5.59
N VAL A 119 2.63 -2.78 -6.17
CA VAL A 119 3.02 -1.56 -5.44
C VAL A 119 1.81 -0.81 -4.85
N THR A 120 0.61 -1.09 -5.31
CA THR A 120 -0.60 -0.49 -4.73
C THR A 120 -0.74 -0.81 -3.24
N GLY A 121 -0.31 -1.99 -2.79
CA GLY A 121 -0.31 -2.35 -1.38
C GLY A 121 0.54 -1.39 -0.53
N GLU A 122 1.73 -1.06 -0.99
CA GLU A 122 2.64 -0.11 -0.34
C GLU A 122 2.13 1.34 -0.42
N ILE A 123 1.53 1.73 -1.53
CA ILE A 123 0.91 3.05 -1.70
C ILE A 123 -0.23 3.23 -0.70
N LEU A 124 -1.08 2.23 -0.54
CA LEU A 124 -2.20 2.27 0.42
C LEU A 124 -1.69 2.33 1.86
N SER A 125 -0.75 1.46 2.24
CA SER A 125 -0.23 1.41 3.61
C SER A 125 0.56 2.67 3.98
N SER A 126 1.39 3.21 3.09
CA SER A 126 2.15 4.43 3.34
C SER A 126 1.25 5.65 3.50
N LYS A 127 0.21 5.78 2.67
CA LYS A 127 -0.79 6.85 2.82
C LYS A 127 -1.55 6.71 4.13
N LEU A 128 -1.99 5.51 4.48
CA LEU A 128 -2.69 5.21 5.73
C LEU A 128 -1.82 5.57 6.94
N MET A 129 -0.56 5.14 6.98
CA MET A 129 0.35 5.45 8.09
C MET A 129 0.62 6.94 8.22
N ASN A 130 0.79 7.67 7.11
CA ASN A 130 0.96 9.12 7.16
C ASN A 130 -0.27 9.81 7.76
N GLU A 131 -1.49 9.42 7.40
CA GLU A 131 -2.72 9.98 7.98
C GLU A 131 -2.86 9.62 9.46
N ILE A 132 -2.45 8.42 9.88
CA ILE A 132 -2.40 8.02 11.29
C ILE A 132 -1.42 8.92 12.06
N PHE A 133 -0.21 9.15 11.56
CA PHE A 133 0.77 10.02 12.18
C PHE A 133 0.24 11.44 12.35
N ILE A 134 -0.35 12.02 11.31
CA ILE A 134 -0.97 13.35 11.36
C ILE A 134 -2.09 13.39 12.41
N ASN A 135 -2.96 12.37 12.45
CA ASN A 135 -4.05 12.28 13.44
C ASN A 135 -3.52 12.16 14.88
N LYS A 136 -2.35 11.54 15.05
CA LYS A 136 -1.62 11.46 16.34
C LYS A 136 -0.75 12.68 16.63
N LYS A 137 -0.85 13.75 15.82
CA LYS A 137 -0.07 15.00 15.95
C LYS A 137 1.44 14.81 15.76
N ILE A 138 1.84 13.73 15.10
CA ILE A 138 3.22 13.54 14.66
C ILE A 138 3.38 14.33 13.35
N ASN A 139 4.34 15.26 13.31
CA ASN A 139 4.63 16.01 12.09
C ASN A 139 5.25 15.07 11.06
N SER A 140 4.47 14.66 10.07
CA SER A 140 4.89 13.73 9.02
C SER A 140 4.52 14.21 7.64
N ARG A 141 5.35 13.84 6.67
CA ARG A 141 5.15 14.11 5.24
C ARG A 141 5.29 12.83 4.45
N LEU A 142 4.27 12.50 3.65
CA LEU A 142 4.34 11.39 2.72
C LEU A 142 5.25 11.75 1.54
N ILE A 143 6.22 10.88 1.26
CA ILE A 143 7.07 10.95 0.07
C ILE A 143 6.84 9.65 -0.72
N LYS A 144 6.63 9.76 -2.02
CA LYS A 144 6.47 8.58 -2.87
C LYS A 144 7.86 8.05 -3.24
N GLY A 145 8.04 6.73 -3.18
CA GLY A 145 9.31 6.11 -3.53
C GLY A 145 9.78 6.43 -4.96
N CYS A 146 8.84 6.56 -5.90
CA CYS A 146 9.15 6.96 -7.28
C CYS A 146 9.68 8.41 -7.42
N ASP A 147 9.48 9.26 -6.43
CA ASP A 147 10.01 10.63 -6.42
C ASP A 147 11.45 10.69 -5.85
N LEU A 148 11.92 9.58 -5.26
CA LEU A 148 13.23 9.48 -4.61
C LEU A 148 14.21 8.55 -5.35
N ILE A 149 13.69 7.50 -5.98
CA ILE A 149 14.51 6.41 -6.53
C ILE A 149 14.31 6.37 -8.04
N TYR A 150 15.40 6.61 -8.77
CA TYR A 150 15.45 6.43 -10.21
C TYR A 150 16.20 5.13 -10.52
N ILE A 151 15.60 4.27 -11.35
CA ILE A 151 16.18 3.00 -11.76
C ILE A 151 16.56 3.11 -13.23
N ASN A 152 17.86 2.99 -13.53
CA ASN A 152 18.36 2.92 -14.90
C ASN A 152 18.50 1.45 -15.31
N GLY A 153 17.76 1.01 -16.35
CA GLY A 153 17.90 -0.32 -16.93
C GLY A 153 16.59 -1.00 -17.34
N ASN A 154 16.71 -1.93 -18.26
CA ASN A 154 15.59 -2.72 -18.81
C ASN A 154 15.24 -3.94 -17.93
N GLY A 155 14.91 -3.72 -16.68
CA GLY A 155 14.18 -4.70 -15.87
C GLY A 155 14.98 -5.86 -15.22
N GLN A 156 16.26 -6.10 -15.55
CA GLN A 156 17.00 -7.24 -15.00
C GLN A 156 18.24 -6.90 -14.16
N ASN A 157 18.80 -5.70 -14.25
CA ASN A 157 19.88 -5.22 -13.38
C ASN A 157 19.63 -3.75 -13.04
N HIS A 158 19.04 -3.50 -11.88
CA HIS A 158 18.72 -2.16 -11.43
C HIS A 158 19.88 -1.57 -10.61
N LEU A 159 20.58 -0.59 -11.15
CA LEU A 159 21.43 0.29 -10.36
C LEU A 159 20.55 1.39 -9.76
N ILE A 160 20.52 1.49 -8.45
CA ILE A 160 19.89 2.60 -7.74
C ILE A 160 20.90 3.74 -7.72
N ASN A 161 20.60 4.82 -8.42
CA ASN A 161 21.35 6.06 -8.28
C ASN A 161 20.70 6.89 -7.16
N CYS A 162 21.41 7.04 -6.05
CA CYS A 162 21.04 7.93 -4.94
C CYS A 162 21.57 9.35 -5.20
#